data_7fb20ee616b00bb5004871c0692019e2
#
_entry.id   7fb20ee616b00bb5004871c0692019e2
#
_cell.length_a   1.000
_cell.length_b   1.000
_cell.length_c   1.000
_cell.angle_alpha   90.00
_cell.angle_beta   90.00
_cell.angle_gamma   90.00
#
_symmetry.space_group_name_H-M   'P 1'
#
loop_
_entity.id
_entity.type
_entity.pdbx_description
1 polymer ?
#
loop_
_entity_poly.entity_id
_entity_poly.type
_entity_poly.pdbx_seq_one_letter_code
_entity_poly.pdbx_strand_id
1 'polypeptide(L)'
;FTYIAQKARDANVTGAYLADNNFAMIPRDAKTAKLLNSLKIKFNWPQSILGWTGKNSKKKVIEATRLLGKDFNINMAVQSMDDSVLKNTKRANISLEDYRDVAESLSREGRPQIAELITPLPGETLQSQLAGINTLLDTGVSRIQSNTLTMLHGTPYKDNVDFLAEHQYVSKYRLVIRNFSEIENTHIFDVEEVGIATKDMSFEDYLETRK
;
A
#
# COMPACT_ATOMS: atom_id res chain seq x y z
N PHE A 1 -25.42 -3.37 -1.44
CA PHE A 1 -24.82 -2.61 -0.31
C PHE A 1 -25.79 -2.42 0.84
N THR A 2 -27.06 -2.03 0.63
CA THR A 2 -28.06 -1.86 1.72
C THR A 2 -28.20 -3.13 2.57
N TYR A 3 -28.31 -4.30 1.92
CA TYR A 3 -28.35 -5.58 2.60
C TYR A 3 -27.09 -5.85 3.43
N ILE A 4 -25.91 -5.53 2.88
CA ILE A 4 -24.63 -5.68 3.59
C ILE A 4 -24.59 -4.77 4.83
N ALA A 5 -25.02 -3.51 4.68
CA ALA A 5 -25.04 -2.57 5.79
C ALA A 5 -25.99 -3.02 6.93
N GLN A 6 -27.15 -3.58 6.60
CA GLN A 6 -28.06 -4.15 7.59
C GLN A 6 -27.42 -5.32 8.32
N LYS A 7 -26.86 -6.28 7.58
CA LYS A 7 -26.21 -7.46 8.16
C LYS A 7 -24.99 -7.11 9.01
N ALA A 8 -24.17 -6.16 8.55
CA ALA A 8 -23.02 -5.66 9.30
C ALA A 8 -23.45 -5.06 10.65
N ARG A 9 -24.50 -4.21 10.64
CA ARG A 9 -25.07 -3.66 11.86
C ARG A 9 -25.59 -4.75 12.80
N ASP A 10 -26.38 -5.70 12.28
CA ASP A 10 -26.97 -6.79 13.07
C ASP A 10 -25.88 -7.70 13.67
N ALA A 11 -24.72 -7.81 13.01
CA ALA A 11 -23.57 -8.56 13.47
C ALA A 11 -22.54 -7.72 14.26
N ASN A 12 -22.81 -6.45 14.56
CA ASN A 12 -21.89 -5.51 15.21
C ASN A 12 -20.53 -5.35 14.47
N VAL A 13 -20.52 -5.49 13.13
CA VAL A 13 -19.36 -5.23 12.31
C VAL A 13 -19.32 -3.73 11.99
N THR A 14 -18.28 -3.04 12.43
CA THR A 14 -18.17 -1.57 12.32
C THR A 14 -17.41 -1.10 11.11
N GLY A 15 -16.46 -1.90 10.61
CA GLY A 15 -15.58 -1.52 9.52
C GLY A 15 -15.99 -2.10 8.16
N ALA A 16 -15.50 -1.47 7.10
CA ALA A 16 -15.56 -1.99 5.73
C ALA A 16 -14.18 -1.94 5.08
N TYR A 17 -13.85 -2.98 4.35
CA TYR A 17 -12.66 -3.07 3.53
C TYR A 17 -13.05 -2.99 2.05
N LEU A 18 -12.50 -2.03 1.32
CA LEU A 18 -12.67 -1.95 -0.12
C LEU A 18 -11.59 -2.81 -0.78
N ALA A 19 -11.98 -3.99 -1.25
CA ALA A 19 -11.10 -4.91 -1.97
C ALA A 19 -10.82 -4.42 -3.40
N ASP A 20 -10.33 -3.18 -3.50
CA ASP A 20 -9.97 -2.51 -4.74
C ASP A 20 -8.66 -1.76 -4.51
N ASN A 21 -7.58 -2.20 -5.20
CA ASN A 21 -6.24 -1.60 -5.06
C ASN A 21 -6.11 -0.24 -5.76
N ASN A 22 -7.15 0.20 -6.47
CA ASN A 22 -7.14 1.41 -7.28
C ASN A 22 -8.44 2.21 -7.12
N PHE A 23 -9.05 2.19 -5.95
CA PHE A 23 -10.28 2.93 -5.68
C PHE A 23 -10.11 4.42 -6.02
N ALA A 24 -11.17 5.04 -6.51
CA ALA A 24 -11.23 6.41 -7.01
C ALA A 24 -10.59 6.65 -8.40
N MET A 25 -10.20 5.61 -9.13
CA MET A 25 -9.71 5.78 -10.51
C MET A 25 -10.82 5.96 -11.52
N ILE A 26 -11.96 5.31 -11.35
CA ILE A 26 -13.04 5.31 -12.34
C ILE A 26 -14.27 6.08 -11.84
N PRO A 27 -15.12 6.60 -12.76
CA PRO A 27 -16.29 7.40 -12.37
C PRO A 27 -17.30 6.70 -11.46
N ARG A 28 -17.36 5.35 -11.51
CA ARG A 28 -18.19 4.53 -10.62
C ARG A 28 -17.84 4.74 -9.15
N ASP A 29 -16.58 4.97 -8.85
CA ASP A 29 -16.09 5.01 -7.46
C ASP A 29 -16.63 6.20 -6.69
N ALA A 30 -16.83 7.35 -7.35
CA ALA A 30 -17.52 8.49 -6.75
C ALA A 30 -18.97 8.16 -6.37
N LYS A 31 -19.68 7.36 -7.19
CA LYS A 31 -21.02 6.87 -6.86
C LYS A 31 -21.00 5.90 -5.68
N THR A 32 -20.01 5.01 -5.64
CA THR A 32 -19.79 4.10 -4.52
C THR A 32 -19.49 4.87 -3.22
N ALA A 33 -18.65 5.89 -3.28
CA ALA A 33 -18.36 6.76 -2.13
C ALA A 33 -19.62 7.46 -1.59
N LYS A 34 -20.43 8.03 -2.48
CA LYS A 34 -21.73 8.65 -2.10
C LYS A 34 -22.67 7.64 -1.46
N LEU A 35 -22.75 6.43 -2.02
CA LEU A 35 -23.58 5.37 -1.47
C LEU A 35 -23.11 4.95 -0.07
N LEU A 36 -21.81 4.70 0.12
CA LEU A 36 -21.25 4.35 1.43
C LEU A 36 -21.54 5.45 2.48
N ASN A 37 -21.40 6.71 2.10
CA ASN A 37 -21.77 7.82 2.99
C ASN A 37 -23.26 7.83 3.34
N SER A 38 -24.15 7.57 2.38
CA SER A 38 -25.60 7.47 2.65
C SER A 38 -25.94 6.30 3.57
N LEU A 39 -25.25 5.17 3.43
CA LEU A 39 -25.42 3.99 4.30
C LEU A 39 -24.92 4.28 5.71
N LYS A 40 -23.83 5.04 5.85
CA LYS A 40 -23.34 5.49 7.16
C LYS A 40 -24.39 6.33 7.88
N ILE A 41 -25.01 7.29 7.19
CA ILE A 41 -26.07 8.11 7.75
C ILE A 41 -27.28 7.27 8.17
N LYS A 42 -27.70 6.33 7.31
CA LYS A 42 -28.91 5.53 7.52
C LYS A 42 -28.74 4.39 8.53
N PHE A 43 -27.60 3.71 8.53
CA PHE A 43 -27.38 2.49 9.29
C PHE A 43 -26.27 2.61 10.34
N ASN A 44 -25.62 3.79 10.47
CA ASN A 44 -24.40 3.99 11.26
C ASN A 44 -23.27 3.02 10.84
N TRP A 45 -23.21 2.67 9.53
CA TRP A 45 -22.24 1.76 8.95
C TRP A 45 -21.89 2.18 7.51
N PRO A 46 -20.60 2.09 7.11
CA PRO A 46 -19.42 1.73 7.91
C PRO A 46 -18.96 2.92 8.80
N GLN A 47 -18.38 2.61 9.97
CA GLN A 47 -17.77 3.60 10.87
C GLN A 47 -16.29 3.83 10.53
N SER A 48 -15.65 2.86 9.88
CA SER A 48 -14.32 2.99 9.31
C SER A 48 -14.24 2.28 7.97
N ILE A 49 -13.50 2.86 7.05
CA ILE A 49 -13.27 2.28 5.71
C ILE A 49 -11.77 2.22 5.47
N LEU A 50 -11.27 1.05 5.10
CA LEU A 50 -9.91 0.86 4.64
C LEU A 50 -9.91 0.57 3.15
N GLY A 51 -9.04 1.20 2.39
CA GLY A 51 -8.89 0.97 0.95
C GLY A 51 -7.64 1.60 0.37
N TRP A 52 -7.21 1.08 -0.77
CA TRP A 52 -6.10 1.63 -1.54
C TRP A 52 -6.61 2.50 -2.66
N THR A 53 -6.01 3.66 -2.84
CA THR A 53 -6.41 4.60 -3.89
C THR A 53 -5.54 4.44 -5.14
N GLY A 54 -6.16 4.74 -6.28
CA GLY A 54 -5.45 4.78 -7.55
C GLY A 54 -4.43 5.90 -7.60
N LYS A 55 -3.30 5.65 -8.28
CA LYS A 55 -2.14 6.54 -8.32
C LYS A 55 -2.28 7.70 -9.30
N ASN A 56 -3.13 7.57 -10.32
CA ASN A 56 -3.10 8.44 -11.51
C ASN A 56 -4.24 9.46 -11.57
N SER A 57 -4.97 9.73 -10.51
CA SER A 57 -6.16 10.58 -10.57
C SER A 57 -6.36 11.40 -9.30
N LYS A 58 -5.41 12.29 -8.97
CA LYS A 58 -5.44 13.20 -7.83
C LYS A 58 -6.83 13.78 -7.54
N LYS A 59 -7.44 14.43 -8.53
CA LYS A 59 -8.77 15.08 -8.35
C LYS A 59 -9.84 14.08 -7.90
N LYS A 60 -9.87 12.89 -8.51
CA LYS A 60 -10.86 11.85 -8.16
C LYS A 60 -10.58 11.24 -6.78
N VAL A 61 -9.31 11.06 -6.41
CA VAL A 61 -8.94 10.60 -5.07
C VAL A 61 -9.39 11.61 -4.03
N ILE A 62 -9.10 12.89 -4.21
CA ILE A 62 -9.55 13.96 -3.30
C ILE A 62 -11.07 14.01 -3.22
N GLU A 63 -11.78 13.91 -4.36
CA GLU A 63 -13.24 13.91 -4.37
C GLU A 63 -13.82 12.71 -3.61
N ALA A 64 -13.34 11.50 -3.92
CA ALA A 64 -13.80 10.29 -3.25
C ALA A 64 -13.52 10.33 -1.74
N THR A 65 -12.35 10.82 -1.35
CA THR A 65 -11.97 10.99 0.06
C THR A 65 -12.87 11.97 0.78
N ARG A 66 -13.19 13.11 0.16
CA ARG A 66 -14.14 14.08 0.75
C ARG A 66 -15.53 13.48 0.92
N LEU A 67 -15.99 12.69 -0.06
CA LEU A 67 -17.29 12.02 -0.02
C LEU A 67 -17.37 10.95 1.08
N LEU A 68 -16.29 10.20 1.31
CA LEU A 68 -16.25 9.18 2.36
C LEU A 68 -16.01 9.75 3.76
N GLY A 69 -15.50 10.97 3.83
CA GLY A 69 -15.26 11.66 5.09
C GLY A 69 -14.05 11.10 5.87
N LYS A 70 -13.92 11.52 7.13
CA LYS A 70 -12.77 11.22 8.01
C LYS A 70 -12.58 9.73 8.34
N ASP A 71 -13.56 8.91 8.04
CA ASP A 71 -13.52 7.48 8.37
C ASP A 71 -12.85 6.63 7.29
N PHE A 72 -12.44 7.25 6.18
CA PHE A 72 -11.69 6.58 5.13
C PHE A 72 -10.18 6.74 5.33
N ASN A 73 -9.51 5.66 5.69
CA ASN A 73 -8.06 5.58 5.80
C ASN A 73 -7.47 5.28 4.43
N ILE A 74 -6.58 6.16 3.97
CA ILE A 74 -5.97 6.08 2.65
C ILE A 74 -4.57 5.51 2.76
N ASN A 75 -4.33 4.45 2.00
CA ASN A 75 -2.99 3.95 1.72
C ASN A 75 -2.55 4.42 0.34
N MET A 76 -1.43 5.14 0.29
CA MET A 76 -0.78 5.55 -0.96
C MET A 76 0.53 4.79 -1.14
N ALA A 77 0.49 3.74 -1.97
CA ALA A 77 1.67 2.94 -2.26
C ALA A 77 2.53 3.65 -3.31
N VAL A 78 3.62 4.28 -2.89
CA VAL A 78 4.58 4.95 -3.80
C VAL A 78 5.71 4.01 -4.23
N GLN A 79 5.97 2.95 -3.48
CA GLN A 79 6.98 1.91 -3.65
C GLN A 79 8.42 2.38 -3.56
N SER A 80 8.83 3.40 -4.26
CA SER A 80 10.09 4.16 -4.15
C SER A 80 9.83 5.62 -4.49
N MET A 81 10.67 6.51 -4.01
CA MET A 81 10.69 7.94 -4.37
C MET A 81 11.82 8.28 -5.35
N ASP A 82 12.57 7.29 -5.80
CA ASP A 82 13.65 7.44 -6.78
C ASP A 82 13.13 7.14 -8.20
N ASP A 83 13.27 8.11 -9.10
CA ASP A 83 12.77 8.01 -10.48
C ASP A 83 13.46 6.90 -11.28
N SER A 84 14.73 6.61 -11.02
CA SER A 84 15.47 5.54 -11.69
C SER A 84 14.96 4.18 -11.25
N VAL A 85 14.69 4.00 -9.97
CA VAL A 85 14.08 2.79 -9.41
C VAL A 85 12.68 2.58 -9.97
N LEU A 86 11.86 3.62 -10.03
CA LEU A 86 10.52 3.55 -10.62
C LEU A 86 10.56 3.15 -12.10
N LYS A 87 11.52 3.69 -12.86
CA LYS A 87 11.74 3.33 -14.26
C LYS A 87 12.13 1.86 -14.40
N ASN A 88 13.05 1.35 -13.57
CA ASN A 88 13.46 -0.04 -13.58
C ASN A 88 12.31 -0.99 -13.25
N THR A 89 11.41 -0.58 -12.38
CA THR A 89 10.20 -1.35 -12.03
C THR A 89 9.05 -1.16 -13.02
N LYS A 90 9.23 -0.36 -14.08
CA LYS A 90 8.19 0.02 -15.05
C LYS A 90 6.95 0.63 -14.37
N ARG A 91 7.17 1.43 -13.34
CA ARG A 91 6.13 2.10 -12.57
C ARG A 91 6.26 3.61 -12.70
N ALA A 92 5.14 4.28 -12.53
CA ALA A 92 5.08 5.73 -12.40
C ALA A 92 4.34 6.06 -11.10
N ASN A 93 4.89 6.98 -10.33
CA ASN A 93 4.17 7.60 -9.23
C ASN A 93 3.37 8.81 -9.74
N ILE A 94 2.44 9.28 -8.92
CA ILE A 94 1.97 10.66 -9.03
C ILE A 94 3.17 11.59 -8.77
N SER A 95 3.14 12.81 -9.32
CA SER A 95 4.21 13.76 -9.04
C SER A 95 4.32 14.03 -7.53
N LEU A 96 5.52 14.38 -7.06
CA LEU A 96 5.72 14.75 -5.65
C LEU A 96 4.82 15.94 -5.24
N GLU A 97 4.59 16.88 -6.15
CA GLU A 97 3.67 18.00 -5.96
C GLU A 97 2.24 17.51 -5.74
N ASP A 98 1.76 16.61 -6.60
CA ASP A 98 0.44 16.02 -6.47
C ASP A 98 0.29 15.20 -5.18
N TYR A 99 1.37 14.51 -4.78
CA TYR A 99 1.41 13.77 -3.52
C TYR A 99 1.27 14.72 -2.33
N ARG A 100 2.04 15.81 -2.32
CA ARG A 100 1.99 16.87 -1.28
C ARG A 100 0.61 17.47 -1.17
N ASP A 101 -0.01 17.83 -2.28
CA ASP A 101 -1.34 18.44 -2.29
C ASP A 101 -2.41 17.52 -1.70
N VAL A 102 -2.34 16.20 -2.02
CA VAL A 102 -3.23 15.20 -1.39
C VAL A 102 -2.92 15.11 0.10
N ALA A 103 -1.64 15.01 0.46
CA ALA A 103 -1.18 14.90 1.83
C ALA A 103 -1.63 16.09 2.68
N GLU A 104 -1.42 17.32 2.21
CA GLU A 104 -1.86 18.54 2.90
C GLU A 104 -3.38 18.62 3.02
N SER A 105 -4.13 18.27 1.95
CA SER A 105 -5.60 18.28 2.01
C SER A 105 -6.13 17.35 3.08
N LEU A 106 -5.53 16.16 3.21
CA LEU A 106 -5.91 15.17 4.21
C LEU A 106 -5.46 15.57 5.62
N SER A 107 -4.27 16.13 5.76
CA SER A 107 -3.74 16.61 7.04
C SER A 107 -4.61 17.73 7.63
N ARG A 108 -5.04 18.69 6.80
CA ARG A 108 -5.97 19.77 7.24
C ARG A 108 -7.30 19.22 7.76
N GLU A 109 -7.70 18.05 7.30
CA GLU A 109 -8.91 17.35 7.75
C GLU A 109 -8.64 16.39 8.93
N GLY A 110 -7.42 16.37 9.48
CA GLY A 110 -7.01 15.49 10.58
C GLY A 110 -6.99 14.01 10.22
N ARG A 111 -6.74 13.67 8.95
CA ARG A 111 -6.76 12.29 8.45
C ARG A 111 -5.38 11.68 8.40
N PRO A 112 -5.18 10.49 8.98
CA PRO A 112 -3.93 9.79 8.86
C PRO A 112 -3.69 9.32 7.43
N GLN A 113 -2.44 9.42 6.99
CA GLN A 113 -1.98 8.96 5.70
C GLN A 113 -0.85 7.97 5.89
N ILE A 114 -0.89 6.90 5.12
CA ILE A 114 0.15 5.87 5.12
C ILE A 114 0.80 5.86 3.74
N ALA A 115 2.11 6.05 3.71
CA ALA A 115 2.93 5.82 2.54
C ALA A 115 3.52 4.41 2.59
N GLU A 116 3.48 3.69 1.48
CA GLU A 116 4.06 2.36 1.39
C GLU A 116 5.24 2.37 0.44
N LEU A 117 6.40 1.91 0.94
CA LEU A 117 7.61 1.66 0.18
C LEU A 117 7.85 0.15 0.09
N ILE A 118 8.63 -0.27 -0.90
CA ILE A 118 9.07 -1.67 -1.07
C ILE A 118 10.59 -1.66 -1.22
N THR A 119 11.27 -2.55 -0.49
CA THR A 119 12.71 -2.70 -0.54
C THR A 119 13.12 -4.19 -0.50
N PRO A 120 14.21 -4.61 -1.20
CA PRO A 120 14.97 -3.83 -2.18
C PRO A 120 14.31 -3.87 -3.58
N LEU A 121 14.24 -2.74 -4.24
CA LEU A 121 13.83 -2.65 -5.64
C LEU A 121 15.07 -2.56 -6.57
N PRO A 122 14.95 -2.85 -7.88
CA PRO A 122 16.07 -2.79 -8.82
C PRO A 122 16.64 -1.39 -8.96
N GLY A 123 17.92 -1.23 -8.68
CA GLY A 123 18.63 0.06 -8.71
C GLY A 123 18.48 0.88 -7.42
N GLU A 124 17.76 0.40 -6.42
CA GLU A 124 17.64 1.06 -5.13
C GLU A 124 18.87 0.83 -4.27
N THR A 125 19.36 1.89 -3.66
CA THR A 125 20.46 1.90 -2.69
C THR A 125 19.95 2.27 -1.30
N LEU A 126 20.74 2.04 -0.27
CA LEU A 126 20.42 2.55 1.08
C LEU A 126 20.19 4.06 1.07
N GLN A 127 21.04 4.80 0.34
CA GLN A 127 20.96 6.26 0.25
C GLN A 127 19.67 6.71 -0.43
N SER A 128 19.29 6.10 -1.55
CA SER A 128 18.03 6.45 -2.24
C SER A 128 16.80 6.13 -1.40
N GLN A 129 16.80 5.00 -0.70
CA GLN A 129 15.74 4.61 0.22
C GLN A 129 15.59 5.62 1.37
N LEU A 130 16.68 6.01 2.03
CA LEU A 130 16.66 7.00 3.11
C LEU A 130 16.25 8.40 2.61
N ALA A 131 16.74 8.81 1.44
CA ALA A 131 16.31 10.07 0.81
C ALA A 131 14.80 10.04 0.50
N GLY A 132 14.27 8.91 0.02
CA GLY A 132 12.85 8.72 -0.22
C GLY A 132 12.01 8.81 1.06
N ILE A 133 12.47 8.21 2.15
CA ILE A 133 11.82 8.31 3.47
C ILE A 133 11.79 9.78 3.93
N ASN A 134 12.91 10.50 3.86
CA ASN A 134 12.96 11.91 4.23
C ASN A 134 12.01 12.76 3.37
N THR A 135 11.98 12.52 2.07
CA THR A 135 11.05 13.20 1.16
C THR A 135 9.58 12.98 1.58
N LEU A 136 9.22 11.77 1.95
CA LEU A 136 7.87 11.45 2.43
C LEU A 136 7.57 12.13 3.77
N LEU A 137 8.52 12.17 4.71
CA LEU A 137 8.36 12.88 5.98
C LEU A 137 8.09 14.38 5.75
N ASP A 138 8.80 15.00 4.81
CA ASP A 138 8.62 16.41 4.43
C ASP A 138 7.22 16.70 3.83
N THR A 139 6.52 15.68 3.34
CA THR A 139 5.13 15.83 2.86
C THR A 139 4.09 15.82 3.99
N GLY A 140 4.51 15.55 5.23
CA GLY A 140 3.60 15.46 6.39
C GLY A 140 2.82 14.15 6.47
N VAL A 141 3.29 13.08 5.81
CA VAL A 141 2.70 11.75 5.95
C VAL A 141 2.75 11.27 7.40
N SER A 142 1.66 10.68 7.88
CA SER A 142 1.54 10.28 9.29
C SER A 142 2.31 8.99 9.60
N ARG A 143 2.49 8.13 8.61
CA ARG A 143 3.16 6.83 8.75
C ARG A 143 3.80 6.41 7.44
N ILE A 144 5.03 5.92 7.52
CA ILE A 144 5.71 5.24 6.41
C ILE A 144 5.81 3.76 6.76
N GLN A 145 5.38 2.90 5.83
CA GLN A 145 5.52 1.46 5.93
C GLN A 145 6.45 0.97 4.83
N SER A 146 7.65 0.53 5.21
CA SER A 146 8.57 -0.12 4.28
C SER A 146 8.32 -1.63 4.28
N ASN A 147 7.88 -2.15 3.15
CA ASN A 147 7.61 -3.57 2.95
C ASN A 147 8.83 -4.25 2.30
N THR A 148 9.12 -5.48 2.72
CA THR A 148 10.10 -6.30 2.00
C THR A 148 9.50 -6.78 0.68
N LEU A 149 10.30 -6.76 -0.40
CA LEU A 149 9.88 -7.29 -1.69
C LEU A 149 9.57 -8.79 -1.59
N THR A 150 8.33 -9.16 -1.83
CA THR A 150 7.92 -10.56 -1.92
C THR A 150 8.11 -11.06 -3.35
N MET A 151 8.76 -12.21 -3.51
CA MET A 151 9.07 -12.86 -4.80
C MET A 151 7.87 -13.66 -5.28
N LEU A 152 6.83 -12.97 -5.75
CA LEU A 152 5.55 -13.58 -6.13
C LEU A 152 5.61 -14.23 -7.51
N HIS A 153 5.08 -15.46 -7.63
CA HIS A 153 4.88 -16.11 -8.93
C HIS A 153 4.00 -15.24 -9.85
N GLY A 154 4.29 -15.25 -11.14
CA GLY A 154 3.66 -14.39 -12.13
C GLY A 154 4.31 -13.00 -12.25
N THR A 155 5.35 -12.71 -11.47
CA THR A 155 6.08 -11.43 -11.54
C THR A 155 7.51 -11.63 -12.05
N PRO A 156 8.13 -10.57 -12.63
CA PRO A 156 9.55 -10.63 -13.01
C PRO A 156 10.48 -10.96 -11.83
N TYR A 157 10.09 -10.59 -10.62
CA TYR A 157 10.85 -10.83 -9.40
C TYR A 157 10.92 -12.31 -8.97
N LYS A 158 10.16 -13.20 -9.62
CA LYS A 158 10.21 -14.64 -9.36
C LYS A 158 10.47 -15.46 -10.60
N ASP A 159 9.84 -15.12 -11.72
CA ASP A 159 9.77 -16.03 -12.87
C ASP A 159 10.66 -15.58 -14.05
N ASN A 160 11.25 -14.36 -14.00
CA ASN A 160 12.13 -13.89 -15.05
C ASN A 160 13.61 -14.04 -14.64
N VAL A 161 14.24 -15.13 -15.11
CA VAL A 161 15.64 -15.48 -14.78
C VAL A 161 16.61 -14.39 -15.23
N ASP A 162 16.41 -13.81 -16.41
CA ASP A 162 17.28 -12.75 -16.95
C ASP A 162 17.20 -11.49 -16.10
N PHE A 163 16.00 -11.11 -15.68
CA PHE A 163 15.78 -9.98 -14.79
C PHE A 163 16.44 -10.20 -13.41
N LEU A 164 16.28 -11.38 -12.84
CA LEU A 164 16.91 -11.73 -11.57
C LEU A 164 18.44 -11.69 -11.66
N ALA A 165 19.00 -12.21 -12.76
CA ALA A 165 20.44 -12.21 -13.02
C ALA A 165 20.98 -10.78 -13.26
N GLU A 166 20.28 -9.97 -14.05
CA GLU A 166 20.65 -8.57 -14.34
C GLU A 166 20.78 -7.75 -13.05
N HIS A 167 19.84 -7.92 -12.12
CA HIS A 167 19.81 -7.18 -10.85
C HIS A 167 20.47 -7.92 -9.70
N GLN A 168 21.00 -9.13 -9.94
CA GLN A 168 21.68 -9.98 -8.95
C GLN A 168 20.87 -10.15 -7.65
N TYR A 169 19.58 -10.47 -7.80
CA TYR A 169 18.71 -10.68 -6.64
C TYR A 169 19.17 -11.86 -5.79
N VAL A 170 19.26 -11.60 -4.49
CA VAL A 170 19.41 -12.63 -3.46
C VAL A 170 18.11 -12.71 -2.67
N SER A 171 17.58 -13.92 -2.51
CA SER A 171 16.34 -14.15 -1.77
C SER A 171 16.54 -15.09 -0.57
N LYS A 172 15.63 -15.02 0.37
CA LYS A 172 15.48 -15.97 1.47
C LYS A 172 14.01 -16.24 1.74
N TYR A 173 13.73 -17.36 2.41
CA TYR A 173 12.41 -17.67 2.90
C TYR A 173 12.23 -17.15 4.33
N ARG A 174 11.06 -16.62 4.63
CA ARG A 174 10.65 -16.25 5.98
C ARG A 174 9.26 -16.81 6.28
N LEU A 175 8.98 -17.00 7.56
CA LEU A 175 7.63 -17.34 8.01
C LEU A 175 6.68 -16.17 7.80
N VAL A 176 5.48 -16.45 7.30
CA VAL A 176 4.41 -15.47 7.21
C VAL A 176 3.81 -15.31 8.61
N ILE A 177 4.00 -14.14 9.19
CA ILE A 177 3.51 -13.84 10.54
C ILE A 177 1.99 -13.95 10.58
N ARG A 178 1.45 -14.68 11.56
CA ARG A 178 0.03 -14.94 11.80
C ARG A 178 -0.64 -15.98 10.89
N ASN A 179 0.10 -16.63 10.02
CA ASN A 179 -0.42 -17.74 9.21
C ASN A 179 0.05 -19.07 9.78
N PHE A 180 -0.28 -19.29 11.06
CA PHE A 180 -0.07 -20.56 11.73
C PHE A 180 -1.42 -21.22 11.89
N SER A 181 -1.52 -22.49 11.52
CA SER A 181 -2.72 -23.29 11.68
C SER A 181 -2.37 -24.69 12.19
N GLU A 182 -3.35 -25.36 12.74
CA GLU A 182 -3.28 -26.75 13.12
C GLU A 182 -4.41 -27.51 12.40
N ILE A 183 -4.02 -28.51 11.63
CA ILE A 183 -4.97 -29.39 10.93
C ILE A 183 -4.62 -30.81 11.30
N GLU A 184 -5.58 -31.56 11.86
CA GLU A 184 -5.41 -32.96 12.28
C GLU A 184 -4.15 -33.18 13.14
N ASN A 185 -3.94 -32.33 14.16
CA ASN A 185 -2.78 -32.31 15.06
C ASN A 185 -1.43 -32.04 14.34
N THR A 186 -1.47 -31.52 13.11
CA THR A 186 -0.27 -31.12 12.38
C THR A 186 -0.17 -29.61 12.34
N HIS A 187 0.93 -29.05 12.85
CA HIS A 187 1.20 -27.62 12.76
C HIS A 187 1.63 -27.24 11.34
N ILE A 188 0.95 -26.26 10.76
CA ILE A 188 1.20 -25.75 9.41
C ILE A 188 1.74 -24.31 9.54
N PHE A 189 2.80 -24.05 8.80
CA PHE A 189 3.43 -22.72 8.70
C PHE A 189 3.47 -22.29 7.24
N ASP A 190 2.94 -21.12 6.94
CA ASP A 190 3.14 -20.51 5.65
C ASP A 190 4.51 -19.85 5.57
N VAL A 191 5.16 -19.98 4.44
CA VAL A 191 6.43 -19.34 4.14
C VAL A 191 6.31 -18.52 2.86
N GLU A 192 7.02 -17.40 2.82
CA GLU A 192 7.14 -16.58 1.62
C GLU A 192 8.61 -16.33 1.28
N GLU A 193 8.90 -16.29 -0.01
CA GLU A 193 10.21 -15.90 -0.48
C GLU A 193 10.30 -14.38 -0.63
N VAL A 194 11.37 -13.79 -0.12
CA VAL A 194 11.59 -12.35 -0.13
C VAL A 194 12.96 -12.00 -0.67
N GLY A 195 13.04 -10.91 -1.43
CA GLY A 195 14.30 -10.32 -1.86
C GLY A 195 14.96 -9.62 -0.66
N ILE A 196 16.26 -9.88 -0.47
CA ILE A 196 17.03 -9.32 0.66
C ILE A 196 18.28 -8.57 0.25
N ALA A 197 18.70 -8.71 -1.02
CA ALA A 197 19.80 -7.97 -1.60
C ALA A 197 19.66 -7.89 -3.11
N THR A 198 20.33 -6.93 -3.72
CA THR A 198 20.53 -6.75 -5.15
C THR A 198 21.98 -6.34 -5.42
N LYS A 199 22.38 -6.16 -6.67
CA LYS A 199 23.70 -5.58 -7.00
C LYS A 199 23.90 -4.16 -6.46
N ASP A 200 22.81 -3.43 -6.18
CA ASP A 200 22.81 -2.01 -5.78
C ASP A 200 22.57 -1.82 -4.26
N MET A 201 22.07 -2.87 -3.57
CA MET A 201 21.79 -2.87 -2.14
C MET A 201 22.28 -4.18 -1.52
N SER A 202 23.27 -4.11 -0.64
CA SER A 202 23.76 -5.27 0.10
C SER A 202 22.74 -5.78 1.13
N PHE A 203 22.96 -6.98 1.68
CA PHE A 203 22.11 -7.49 2.75
C PHE A 203 22.23 -6.64 4.02
N GLU A 204 23.40 -6.14 4.33
CA GLU A 204 23.68 -5.22 5.42
C GLU A 204 22.92 -3.90 5.24
N ASP A 205 22.94 -3.33 4.04
CA ASP A 205 22.16 -2.13 3.70
C ASP A 205 20.65 -2.37 3.83
N TYR A 206 20.19 -3.54 3.35
CA TYR A 206 18.79 -3.93 3.52
C TYR A 206 18.41 -4.01 5.02
N LEU A 207 19.25 -4.60 5.87
CA LEU A 207 19.00 -4.64 7.31
C LEU A 207 18.96 -3.24 7.93
N GLU A 208 19.79 -2.31 7.44
CA GLU A 208 19.75 -0.92 7.87
C GLU A 208 18.42 -0.23 7.54
N THR A 209 17.85 -0.52 6.37
CA THR A 209 16.52 0.01 5.99
C THR A 209 15.38 -0.53 6.87
N ARG A 210 15.62 -1.57 7.68
CA ARG A 210 14.61 -2.21 8.54
C ARG A 210 14.62 -1.72 9.99
N LYS A 211 15.62 -0.89 10.35
CA LYS A 211 15.71 -0.25 11.68
C LYS A 211 14.79 0.96 11.77
#